data_7860ce7d616bef66fa3351fe356cb86c
#
_entry.id   7860ce7d616bef66fa3351fe356cb86c
#
_cell.length_a   1.000
_cell.length_b   1.000
_cell.length_c   1.000
_cell.angle_alpha   90.00
_cell.angle_beta   90.00
_cell.angle_gamma   90.00
#
_symmetry.space_group_name_H-M   'P 1'
#
loop_
_entity.id
_entity.type
_entity.pdbx_description
1 polymer ?
#
loop_
_entity_poly.entity_id
_entity_poly.type
_entity_poly.pdbx_seq_one_letter_code
_entity_poly.pdbx_strand_id
1 'polypeptide(L)'
;MKHPKLFTACIAVLSMSLGACGIHLESSATHLPALTGFALSRDASARTEAAAAQRAHSLAALASECSSCASSLEALAQSSQQRLDFLGGVWDPWKDQENTANLPQPEEVAEAPYRIEEFISWLVISARRDLRAASNPTTSSPEQSRQLSAVALGRYASAVQLAQAYAIDIDAGDQGVDALAQRFTQATGATPNWLVRQGASSDLTLPQVSQTISAFSSSNEAATSTVSWDCIAQTLPKSAVHTTDFYEAETIENALLDRASRSLERGSKDSRQLRCSLANTSPSDLAQASLRADVNLLQSDSQDVRLFGVQAALDDLRLWAGAPTVTFPAVVTLQ
;
A
#
# COMPACT_ATOMS: atom_id res chain seq x y z
N MET A 1 26.95 43.21 -72.38
CA MET A 1 25.74 42.54 -72.89
C MET A 1 25.07 41.80 -71.81
N LYS A 2 23.91 42.25 -71.37
CA LYS A 2 22.69 41.56 -70.99
C LYS A 2 22.80 40.44 -69.98
N HIS A 3 22.35 40.72 -68.74
CA HIS A 3 21.34 39.88 -68.06
C HIS A 3 20.63 40.64 -66.92
N PRO A 4 19.39 41.05 -67.11
CA PRO A 4 18.51 41.33 -65.99
C PRO A 4 17.38 40.28 -65.98
N LYS A 5 17.31 39.40 -65.08
CA LYS A 5 16.12 38.56 -64.79
C LYS A 5 16.38 37.62 -63.57
N LEU A 6 16.60 38.18 -62.43
CA LEU A 6 16.65 37.33 -61.19
C LEU A 6 16.24 38.10 -59.91
N PHE A 7 15.27 39.02 -60.04
CA PHE A 7 14.84 39.84 -58.90
C PHE A 7 13.33 39.78 -58.60
N THR A 8 12.58 38.89 -59.27
CA THR A 8 11.12 38.90 -59.15
C THR A 8 10.58 37.61 -58.49
N ALA A 9 11.42 36.71 -58.06
CA ALA A 9 10.97 35.42 -57.46
C ALA A 9 11.05 35.34 -55.93
N CYS A 10 11.65 36.32 -55.22
CA CYS A 10 11.83 36.29 -53.79
C CYS A 10 10.77 37.05 -52.98
N ILE A 11 9.82 37.71 -53.58
CA ILE A 11 8.80 38.50 -52.83
C ILE A 11 7.50 37.75 -52.65
N ALA A 12 7.27 36.62 -53.34
CA ALA A 12 6.04 35.86 -53.24
C ALA A 12 6.06 34.76 -52.10
N VAL A 13 7.22 34.50 -51.46
CA VAL A 13 7.33 33.48 -50.43
C VAL A 13 7.24 34.06 -49.01
N LEU A 14 7.35 35.38 -48.85
CA LEU A 14 7.30 36.02 -47.51
C LEU A 14 5.90 36.40 -47.04
N SER A 15 4.88 36.23 -47.84
CA SER A 15 3.50 36.63 -47.49
C SER A 15 2.59 35.46 -47.01
N MET A 16 3.10 34.24 -46.96
CA MET A 16 2.33 33.09 -46.41
C MET A 16 2.71 32.66 -45.00
N SER A 17 3.64 33.34 -44.32
CA SER A 17 4.06 32.97 -42.97
C SER A 17 3.44 33.81 -41.84
N LEU A 18 2.50 34.69 -42.14
CA LEU A 18 1.83 35.53 -41.12
C LEU A 18 0.36 35.14 -40.85
N GLY A 19 -0.11 34.02 -41.40
CA GLY A 19 -1.48 33.55 -41.22
C GLY A 19 -1.64 32.36 -40.24
N ALA A 20 -0.56 31.92 -39.61
CA ALA A 20 -0.64 30.85 -38.59
C ALA A 20 -0.53 31.41 -37.16
N CYS A 21 -1.22 32.51 -36.84
CA CYS A 21 -1.66 32.74 -35.47
C CYS A 21 -2.71 31.68 -35.21
N GLY A 22 -2.24 30.58 -34.59
CA GLY A 22 -3.07 29.44 -34.26
C GLY A 22 -4.29 29.90 -33.46
N ILE A 23 -5.44 29.78 -34.05
CA ILE A 23 -6.65 29.60 -33.28
C ILE A 23 -6.43 28.22 -32.65
N HIS A 24 -5.85 28.18 -31.43
CA HIS A 24 -6.03 27.06 -30.54
C HIS A 24 -7.51 27.07 -30.23
N LEU A 25 -8.30 26.35 -31.02
CA LEU A 25 -9.57 25.83 -30.58
C LEU A 25 -9.21 24.88 -29.43
N GLU A 26 -9.14 25.42 -28.21
CA GLU A 26 -9.22 24.61 -27.02
C GLU A 26 -10.58 23.92 -27.08
N SER A 27 -10.62 22.75 -27.69
CA SER A 27 -11.77 21.88 -27.54
C SER A 27 -11.80 21.52 -26.05
N SER A 28 -12.78 22.04 -25.34
CA SER A 28 -13.03 21.63 -23.95
C SER A 28 -12.98 20.11 -23.89
N ALA A 29 -12.16 19.58 -22.99
CA ALA A 29 -12.07 18.13 -22.81
C ALA A 29 -13.48 17.61 -22.54
N THR A 30 -14.00 16.77 -23.43
CA THR A 30 -15.36 16.21 -23.31
C THR A 30 -15.39 14.99 -22.38
N HIS A 31 -14.23 14.43 -22.07
CA HIS A 31 -14.10 13.23 -21.24
C HIS A 31 -12.92 13.35 -20.28
N LEU A 32 -13.08 12.73 -19.11
CA LEU A 32 -11.98 12.56 -18.18
C LEU A 32 -10.88 11.67 -18.81
N PRO A 33 -9.60 11.97 -18.62
CA PRO A 33 -8.52 11.04 -18.95
C PRO A 33 -8.73 9.71 -18.20
N ALA A 34 -8.50 8.58 -18.87
CA ALA A 34 -8.63 7.28 -18.24
C ALA A 34 -7.37 6.94 -17.43
N LEU A 35 -7.55 6.59 -16.15
CA LEU A 35 -6.48 6.02 -15.35
C LEU A 35 -6.31 4.54 -15.67
N THR A 36 -5.07 4.08 -15.79
CA THR A 36 -4.73 2.67 -16.05
C THR A 36 -3.54 2.23 -15.20
N GLY A 37 -3.41 0.90 -15.01
CA GLY A 37 -2.28 0.32 -14.32
C GLY A 37 -2.08 0.87 -12.91
N PHE A 38 -0.84 1.21 -12.57
CA PHE A 38 -0.50 1.73 -11.25
C PHE A 38 -1.25 3.02 -10.90
N ALA A 39 -1.43 3.94 -11.85
CA ALA A 39 -2.12 5.21 -11.60
C ALA A 39 -3.56 4.99 -11.09
N LEU A 40 -4.27 3.99 -11.63
CA LEU A 40 -5.60 3.60 -11.16
C LEU A 40 -5.56 3.05 -9.72
N SER A 41 -4.61 2.15 -9.42
CA SER A 41 -4.48 1.58 -8.07
C SER A 41 -4.07 2.64 -7.04
N ARG A 42 -3.15 3.55 -7.42
CA ARG A 42 -2.72 4.68 -6.59
C ARG A 42 -3.89 5.61 -6.26
N ASP A 43 -4.69 6.01 -7.25
CA ASP A 43 -5.85 6.88 -7.03
C ASP A 43 -6.91 6.19 -6.16
N ALA A 44 -7.16 4.91 -6.41
CA ALA A 44 -8.06 4.12 -5.59
C ALA A 44 -7.63 4.06 -4.11
N SER A 45 -6.33 3.91 -3.87
CA SER A 45 -5.75 3.94 -2.52
C SER A 45 -5.85 5.33 -1.90
N ALA A 46 -5.57 6.41 -2.67
CA ALA A 46 -5.67 7.78 -2.21
C ALA A 46 -7.12 8.15 -1.80
N ARG A 47 -8.11 7.77 -2.60
CA ARG A 47 -9.54 7.93 -2.27
C ARG A 47 -9.92 7.17 -1.01
N THR A 48 -9.37 5.98 -0.83
CA THR A 48 -9.59 5.19 0.38
C THR A 48 -9.01 5.90 1.61
N GLU A 49 -7.80 6.46 1.53
CA GLU A 49 -7.21 7.19 2.64
C GLU A 49 -7.98 8.49 2.96
N ALA A 50 -8.43 9.22 1.95
CA ALA A 50 -9.26 10.41 2.16
C ALA A 50 -10.57 10.07 2.88
N ALA A 51 -11.27 9.02 2.44
CA ALA A 51 -12.49 8.55 3.08
C ALA A 51 -12.24 8.01 4.50
N ALA A 52 -11.12 7.31 4.72
CA ALA A 52 -10.73 6.80 6.03
C ALA A 52 -10.46 7.93 7.02
N ALA A 53 -9.70 8.95 6.61
CA ALA A 53 -9.40 10.12 7.45
C ALA A 53 -10.68 10.84 7.88
N GLN A 54 -11.57 11.11 6.94
CA GLN A 54 -12.85 11.79 7.22
C GLN A 54 -13.74 10.95 8.15
N ARG A 55 -13.87 9.66 7.89
CA ARG A 55 -14.73 8.77 8.69
C ARG A 55 -14.17 8.59 10.10
N ALA A 56 -12.87 8.36 10.24
CA ALA A 56 -12.22 8.20 11.53
C ALA A 56 -12.38 9.46 12.39
N HIS A 57 -12.18 10.64 11.83
CA HIS A 57 -12.41 11.90 12.53
C HIS A 57 -13.86 12.07 12.99
N SER A 58 -14.84 11.73 12.13
CA SER A 58 -16.26 11.79 12.48
C SER A 58 -16.64 10.82 13.60
N LEU A 59 -16.08 9.60 13.58
CA LEU A 59 -16.34 8.59 14.62
C LEU A 59 -15.63 8.95 15.94
N ALA A 60 -14.44 9.55 15.91
CA ALA A 60 -13.73 9.99 17.11
C ALA A 60 -14.56 10.99 17.93
N ALA A 61 -15.23 11.92 17.25
CA ALA A 61 -16.11 12.89 17.89
C ALA A 61 -17.31 12.23 18.62
N LEU A 62 -17.70 11.02 18.22
CA LEU A 62 -18.82 10.27 18.81
C LEU A 62 -18.38 9.26 19.88
N ALA A 63 -17.09 8.92 19.95
CA ALA A 63 -16.54 7.90 20.84
C ALA A 63 -16.19 8.43 22.24
N SER A 64 -16.96 9.39 22.77
CA SER A 64 -16.68 10.10 24.03
C SER A 64 -16.63 9.19 25.28
N GLU A 65 -17.33 8.04 25.25
CA GLU A 65 -17.38 7.08 26.38
C GLU A 65 -16.21 6.10 26.40
N CYS A 66 -15.43 6.02 25.29
CA CYS A 66 -14.28 5.14 25.16
C CYS A 66 -13.05 5.94 24.73
N SER A 67 -12.24 6.35 25.68
CA SER A 67 -11.06 7.20 25.41
C SER A 67 -10.01 6.49 24.54
N SER A 68 -9.82 5.18 24.69
CA SER A 68 -8.94 4.39 23.84
C SER A 68 -9.46 4.28 22.39
N CYS A 69 -10.79 4.17 22.23
CA CYS A 69 -11.42 4.17 20.91
C CYS A 69 -11.24 5.52 20.21
N ALA A 70 -11.52 6.62 20.93
CA ALA A 70 -11.38 7.97 20.38
C ALA A 70 -9.93 8.26 19.97
N SER A 71 -8.95 7.94 20.81
CA SER A 71 -7.53 8.15 20.49
C SER A 71 -7.06 7.27 19.31
N SER A 72 -7.54 6.04 19.19
CA SER A 72 -7.23 5.16 18.06
C SER A 72 -7.84 5.68 16.75
N LEU A 73 -9.05 6.22 16.80
CA LEU A 73 -9.70 6.85 15.65
C LEU A 73 -8.97 8.13 15.20
N GLU A 74 -8.54 8.98 16.13
CA GLU A 74 -7.75 10.16 15.79
C GLU A 74 -6.38 9.79 15.21
N ALA A 75 -5.70 8.79 15.78
CA ALA A 75 -4.45 8.28 15.24
C ALA A 75 -4.64 7.71 13.82
N LEU A 76 -5.75 7.00 13.58
CA LEU A 76 -6.12 6.53 12.24
C LEU A 76 -6.37 7.71 11.29
N ALA A 77 -7.10 8.74 11.71
CA ALA A 77 -7.36 9.92 10.87
C ALA A 77 -6.07 10.62 10.45
N GLN A 78 -5.16 10.86 11.39
CA GLN A 78 -3.86 11.48 11.13
C GLN A 78 -2.98 10.61 10.22
N SER A 79 -2.88 9.31 10.49
CA SER A 79 -2.07 8.41 9.67
C SER A 79 -2.66 8.22 8.28
N SER A 80 -3.99 8.24 8.12
CA SER A 80 -4.63 8.22 6.80
C SER A 80 -4.33 9.48 6.00
N GLN A 81 -4.32 10.65 6.65
CA GLN A 81 -3.92 11.90 5.98
C GLN A 81 -2.46 11.85 5.53
N GLN A 82 -1.55 11.35 6.35
CA GLN A 82 -0.14 11.17 5.99
C GLN A 82 0.03 10.21 4.79
N ARG A 83 -0.73 9.11 4.76
CA ARG A 83 -0.73 8.17 3.64
C ARG A 83 -1.30 8.77 2.37
N LEU A 84 -2.35 9.58 2.49
CA LEU A 84 -2.93 10.34 1.36
C LEU A 84 -1.88 11.29 0.77
N ASP A 85 -1.19 12.05 1.61
CA ASP A 85 -0.14 12.98 1.19
C ASP A 85 1.04 12.25 0.54
N PHE A 86 1.44 11.09 1.09
CA PHE A 86 2.48 10.23 0.52
C PHE A 86 2.13 9.67 -0.87
N LEU A 87 0.83 9.42 -1.14
CA LEU A 87 0.33 9.04 -2.47
C LEU A 87 0.24 10.24 -3.45
N GLY A 88 0.43 11.46 -2.97
CA GLY A 88 0.30 12.68 -3.77
C GLY A 88 -1.14 13.18 -3.90
N GLY A 89 -2.03 12.75 -3.01
CA GLY A 89 -3.45 13.14 -3.02
C GLY A 89 -4.33 12.34 -3.99
N VAL A 90 -5.61 12.61 -3.94
CA VAL A 90 -6.61 12.11 -4.91
C VAL A 90 -6.30 12.69 -6.28
N TRP A 91 -6.44 11.86 -7.31
CA TRP A 91 -6.20 12.30 -8.68
C TRP A 91 -7.16 13.42 -9.08
N ASP A 92 -6.57 14.52 -9.52
CA ASP A 92 -7.24 15.66 -10.10
C ASP A 92 -6.60 15.97 -11.47
N PRO A 93 -7.29 15.70 -12.58
CA PRO A 93 -6.74 15.93 -13.92
C PRO A 93 -6.61 17.41 -14.28
N TRP A 94 -7.22 18.29 -13.48
CA TRP A 94 -7.33 19.72 -13.75
C TRP A 94 -6.56 20.58 -12.76
N LYS A 95 -5.75 19.96 -11.87
CA LYS A 95 -5.04 20.61 -10.78
C LYS A 95 -4.27 21.88 -11.20
N ASP A 96 -3.74 21.89 -12.42
CA ASP A 96 -2.91 22.99 -12.94
C ASP A 96 -3.69 23.92 -13.90
N GLN A 97 -5.03 23.81 -14.00
CA GLN A 97 -5.86 24.61 -14.87
C GLN A 97 -6.62 25.68 -14.09
N GLU A 98 -6.58 26.95 -14.58
CA GLU A 98 -7.23 28.06 -13.91
C GLU A 98 -8.77 28.09 -14.03
N ASN A 99 -9.33 27.49 -15.08
CA ASN A 99 -10.77 27.54 -15.35
C ASN A 99 -11.35 26.13 -15.58
N THR A 100 -11.76 25.49 -14.50
CA THR A 100 -12.25 24.11 -14.50
C THR A 100 -13.79 23.97 -14.48
N ALA A 101 -14.52 25.09 -14.42
CA ALA A 101 -15.98 25.09 -14.21
C ALA A 101 -16.77 24.33 -15.29
N ASN A 102 -16.27 24.26 -16.51
CA ASN A 102 -16.90 23.59 -17.65
C ASN A 102 -16.25 22.26 -18.01
N LEU A 103 -15.30 21.78 -17.19
CA LEU A 103 -14.62 20.52 -17.42
C LEU A 103 -15.34 19.39 -16.70
N PRO A 104 -15.31 18.15 -17.24
CA PRO A 104 -15.87 17.00 -16.56
C PRO A 104 -15.15 16.79 -15.24
N GLN A 105 -15.86 16.77 -14.14
CA GLN A 105 -15.28 16.61 -12.81
C GLN A 105 -15.02 15.14 -12.50
N PRO A 106 -13.92 14.81 -11.80
CA PRO A 106 -13.72 13.49 -11.24
C PRO A 106 -14.87 13.14 -10.30
N GLU A 107 -15.15 11.85 -10.19
CA GLU A 107 -16.14 11.38 -9.23
C GLU A 107 -15.74 11.76 -7.80
N GLU A 108 -16.70 12.15 -6.99
CA GLU A 108 -16.47 12.44 -5.57
C GLU A 108 -15.93 11.20 -4.83
N VAL A 109 -15.19 11.43 -3.76
CA VAL A 109 -14.72 10.36 -2.89
C VAL A 109 -15.92 9.73 -2.18
N ALA A 110 -16.13 8.43 -2.42
CA ALA A 110 -17.20 7.71 -1.76
C ALA A 110 -16.96 7.64 -0.25
N GLU A 111 -18.01 7.83 0.54
CA GLU A 111 -17.91 7.75 2.00
C GLU A 111 -17.52 6.34 2.46
N ALA A 112 -16.68 6.27 3.49
CA ALA A 112 -16.40 5.02 4.20
C ALA A 112 -17.61 4.62 5.09
N PRO A 113 -17.76 3.31 5.43
CA PRO A 113 -18.84 2.82 6.28
C PRO A 113 -18.93 3.55 7.62
N TYR A 114 -20.14 3.74 8.10
CA TYR A 114 -20.40 4.46 9.35
C TYR A 114 -20.27 3.56 10.59
N ARG A 115 -20.68 2.29 10.49
CA ARG A 115 -20.60 1.34 11.60
C ARG A 115 -19.16 0.89 11.78
N ILE A 116 -18.70 0.82 13.03
CA ILE A 116 -17.29 0.55 13.35
C ILE A 116 -16.80 -0.80 12.79
N GLU A 117 -17.58 -1.87 12.92
CA GLU A 117 -17.22 -3.19 12.41
C GLU A 117 -17.11 -3.21 10.88
N GLU A 118 -18.04 -2.51 10.20
CA GLU A 118 -18.03 -2.38 8.74
C GLU A 118 -16.84 -1.52 8.29
N PHE A 119 -16.51 -0.48 9.07
CA PHE A 119 -15.39 0.40 8.79
C PHE A 119 -14.05 -0.34 8.93
N ILE A 120 -13.86 -1.11 10.00
CA ILE A 120 -12.67 -1.96 10.18
C ILE A 120 -12.57 -2.98 9.04
N SER A 121 -13.68 -3.66 8.72
CA SER A 121 -13.73 -4.63 7.62
C SER A 121 -13.35 -3.99 6.29
N TRP A 122 -13.85 -2.79 6.01
CA TRP A 122 -13.55 -2.01 4.81
C TRP A 122 -12.07 -1.61 4.73
N LEU A 123 -11.44 -1.21 5.85
CA LEU A 123 -10.01 -0.91 5.92
C LEU A 123 -9.18 -2.15 5.58
N VAL A 124 -9.50 -3.31 6.15
CA VAL A 124 -8.80 -4.58 5.89
C VAL A 124 -8.95 -4.99 4.42
N ILE A 125 -10.17 -4.96 3.89
CA ILE A 125 -10.46 -5.35 2.50
C ILE A 125 -9.72 -4.44 1.52
N SER A 126 -9.78 -3.13 1.75
CA SER A 126 -9.10 -2.16 0.89
C SER A 126 -7.57 -2.27 0.96
N ALA A 127 -7.01 -2.61 2.13
CA ALA A 127 -5.59 -2.90 2.27
C ALA A 127 -5.17 -4.13 1.44
N ARG A 128 -5.92 -5.24 1.52
CA ARG A 128 -5.65 -6.44 0.73
C ARG A 128 -5.79 -6.21 -0.78
N ARG A 129 -6.76 -5.42 -1.22
CA ARG A 129 -6.87 -5.00 -2.61
C ARG A 129 -5.58 -4.33 -3.09
N ASP A 130 -5.08 -3.37 -2.32
CA ASP A 130 -3.89 -2.60 -2.68
C ASP A 130 -2.63 -3.47 -2.64
N LEU A 131 -2.51 -4.39 -1.66
CA LEU A 131 -1.43 -5.37 -1.59
C LEU A 131 -1.44 -6.33 -2.79
N ARG A 132 -2.62 -6.76 -3.23
CA ARG A 132 -2.77 -7.56 -4.44
C ARG A 132 -2.29 -6.80 -5.69
N ALA A 133 -2.65 -5.52 -5.82
CA ALA A 133 -2.19 -4.68 -6.93
C ALA A 133 -0.67 -4.48 -6.87
N ALA A 134 -0.11 -4.25 -5.68
CA ALA A 134 1.32 -4.10 -5.46
C ALA A 134 2.12 -5.37 -5.77
N SER A 135 1.55 -6.55 -5.50
CA SER A 135 2.23 -7.81 -5.76
C SER A 135 2.34 -8.17 -7.26
N ASN A 136 1.63 -7.46 -8.14
CA ASN A 136 1.64 -7.74 -9.57
C ASN A 136 2.74 -6.94 -10.30
N PRO A 137 3.85 -7.58 -10.74
CA PRO A 137 4.96 -6.91 -11.41
C PRO A 137 4.61 -6.40 -12.81
N THR A 138 3.49 -6.84 -13.41
CA THR A 138 3.05 -6.34 -14.72
C THR A 138 2.37 -4.98 -14.64
N THR A 139 1.89 -4.58 -13.46
CA THR A 139 1.15 -3.33 -13.25
C THR A 139 1.87 -2.34 -12.36
N SER A 140 2.90 -2.78 -11.61
CA SER A 140 3.66 -1.94 -10.69
C SER A 140 5.16 -2.21 -10.78
N SER A 141 5.96 -1.16 -10.95
CA SER A 141 7.41 -1.24 -10.79
C SER A 141 7.78 -1.60 -9.35
N PRO A 142 9.03 -2.01 -9.06
CA PRO A 142 9.49 -2.28 -7.70
C PRO A 142 9.23 -1.11 -6.73
N GLU A 143 9.50 0.11 -7.15
CA GLU A 143 9.26 1.31 -6.34
C GLU A 143 7.77 1.58 -6.11
N GLN A 144 6.95 1.46 -7.16
CA GLN A 144 5.50 1.61 -7.08
C GLN A 144 4.87 0.54 -6.18
N SER A 145 5.36 -0.71 -6.28
CA SER A 145 4.96 -1.81 -5.41
C SER A 145 5.25 -1.49 -3.95
N ARG A 146 6.47 -1.01 -3.65
CA ARG A 146 6.86 -0.59 -2.30
C ARG A 146 5.97 0.54 -1.79
N GLN A 147 5.74 1.58 -2.59
CA GLN A 147 4.90 2.71 -2.21
C GLN A 147 3.47 2.26 -1.85
N LEU A 148 2.82 1.50 -2.72
CA LEU A 148 1.44 1.06 -2.51
C LEU A 148 1.33 0.09 -1.33
N SER A 149 2.30 -0.80 -1.18
CA SER A 149 2.34 -1.75 -0.06
C SER A 149 2.55 -1.05 1.28
N ALA A 150 3.42 -0.04 1.36
CA ALA A 150 3.63 0.72 2.58
C ALA A 150 2.32 1.37 3.06
N VAL A 151 1.56 1.96 2.15
CA VAL A 151 0.24 2.54 2.45
C VAL A 151 -0.75 1.47 2.90
N ALA A 152 -0.84 0.37 2.16
CA ALA A 152 -1.78 -0.71 2.45
C ALA A 152 -1.50 -1.40 3.79
N LEU A 153 -0.22 -1.70 4.08
CA LEU A 153 0.19 -2.29 5.37
C LEU A 153 -0.07 -1.34 6.54
N GLY A 154 0.19 -0.04 6.34
CA GLY A 154 -0.16 0.97 7.35
C GLY A 154 -1.66 1.06 7.63
N ARG A 155 -2.49 0.94 6.59
CA ARG A 155 -3.96 0.87 6.74
C ARG A 155 -4.40 -0.39 7.47
N TYR A 156 -3.80 -1.53 7.13
CA TYR A 156 -4.06 -2.79 7.82
C TYR A 156 -3.67 -2.71 9.30
N ALA A 157 -2.48 -2.20 9.61
CA ALA A 157 -2.03 -2.00 10.99
C ALA A 157 -2.99 -1.09 11.79
N SER A 158 -3.46 0.00 11.18
CA SER A 158 -4.46 0.88 11.79
C SER A 158 -5.79 0.17 12.03
N ALA A 159 -6.21 -0.71 11.13
CA ALA A 159 -7.42 -1.53 11.30
C ALA A 159 -7.27 -2.53 12.46
N VAL A 160 -6.10 -3.16 12.62
CA VAL A 160 -5.79 -4.05 13.75
C VAL A 160 -5.85 -3.30 15.08
N GLN A 161 -5.19 -2.15 15.16
CA GLN A 161 -5.19 -1.32 16.37
C GLN A 161 -6.61 -0.85 16.74
N LEU A 162 -7.39 -0.45 15.75
CA LEU A 162 -8.78 -0.04 15.96
C LEU A 162 -9.65 -1.20 16.42
N ALA A 163 -9.48 -2.40 15.84
CA ALA A 163 -10.19 -3.59 16.28
C ALA A 163 -9.86 -3.96 17.73
N GLN A 164 -8.60 -3.88 18.12
CA GLN A 164 -8.18 -4.10 19.52
C GLN A 164 -8.82 -3.07 20.47
N ALA A 165 -8.84 -1.79 20.09
CA ALA A 165 -9.46 -0.75 20.91
C ALA A 165 -10.96 -0.98 21.14
N TYR A 166 -11.64 -1.59 20.16
CA TYR A 166 -13.06 -1.93 20.23
C TYR A 166 -13.34 -3.39 20.64
N ALA A 167 -12.31 -4.16 21.05
CA ALA A 167 -12.39 -5.58 21.39
C ALA A 167 -13.05 -6.43 20.28
N ILE A 168 -12.77 -6.10 19.02
CA ILE A 168 -13.26 -6.83 17.84
C ILE A 168 -12.17 -7.77 17.34
N ASP A 169 -12.50 -9.05 17.24
CA ASP A 169 -11.62 -10.03 16.63
C ASP A 169 -11.67 -9.95 15.10
N ILE A 170 -10.55 -9.60 14.49
CA ILE A 170 -10.37 -9.61 13.01
C ILE A 170 -9.46 -10.74 12.55
N ASP A 171 -8.89 -11.51 13.50
CA ASP A 171 -7.83 -12.46 13.21
C ASP A 171 -8.36 -13.89 13.02
N ALA A 172 -9.17 -14.08 11.99
CA ALA A 172 -9.54 -15.41 11.55
C ALA A 172 -8.74 -15.88 10.32
N GLY A 173 -7.54 -15.34 10.11
CA GLY A 173 -6.69 -15.65 8.95
C GLY A 173 -7.36 -15.30 7.62
N ASP A 174 -7.01 -16.04 6.55
CA ASP A 174 -7.60 -15.78 5.22
C ASP A 174 -9.12 -15.98 5.19
N GLN A 175 -9.65 -16.92 5.99
CA GLN A 175 -11.10 -17.12 6.12
C GLN A 175 -11.80 -15.95 6.79
N GLY A 176 -11.12 -15.27 7.73
CA GLY A 176 -11.66 -14.11 8.43
C GLY A 176 -11.91 -12.93 7.52
N VAL A 177 -10.99 -12.65 6.59
CA VAL A 177 -11.18 -11.57 5.63
C VAL A 177 -12.31 -11.87 4.64
N ASP A 178 -12.40 -13.10 4.18
CA ASP A 178 -13.51 -13.51 3.30
C ASP A 178 -14.86 -13.45 4.04
N ALA A 179 -14.90 -13.89 5.31
CA ALA A 179 -16.08 -13.78 6.14
C ALA A 179 -16.47 -12.31 6.43
N LEU A 180 -15.50 -11.43 6.65
CA LEU A 180 -15.73 -9.99 6.78
C LEU A 180 -16.25 -9.38 5.49
N ALA A 181 -15.65 -9.73 4.35
CA ALA A 181 -16.09 -9.28 3.03
C ALA A 181 -17.52 -9.76 2.73
N GLN A 182 -17.84 -11.01 3.01
CA GLN A 182 -19.18 -11.56 2.84
C GLN A 182 -20.20 -10.87 3.74
N ARG A 183 -19.89 -10.67 5.01
CA ARG A 183 -20.77 -9.93 5.93
C ARG A 183 -21.02 -8.50 5.45
N PHE A 184 -19.98 -7.84 4.97
CA PHE A 184 -20.09 -6.48 4.44
C PHE A 184 -20.96 -6.44 3.19
N THR A 185 -20.77 -7.35 2.23
CA THR A 185 -21.57 -7.44 1.01
C THR A 185 -23.03 -7.85 1.28
N GLN A 186 -23.26 -8.73 2.24
CA GLN A 186 -24.61 -9.12 2.67
C GLN A 186 -25.35 -7.97 3.34
N ALA A 187 -24.68 -7.17 4.17
CA ALA A 187 -25.29 -6.03 4.84
C ALA A 187 -25.70 -4.92 3.86
N THR A 188 -24.95 -4.73 2.78
CA THR A 188 -25.23 -3.71 1.76
C THR A 188 -26.14 -4.19 0.65
N GLY A 189 -26.41 -5.49 0.56
CA GLY A 189 -27.23 -6.10 -0.50
C GLY A 189 -26.63 -6.01 -1.91
N ALA A 190 -25.44 -5.44 -2.04
CA ALA A 190 -24.71 -5.30 -3.30
C ALA A 190 -23.20 -5.32 -3.05
N THR A 191 -22.44 -5.77 -4.03
CA THR A 191 -20.98 -5.57 -4.02
C THR A 191 -20.71 -4.06 -4.00
N PRO A 192 -19.97 -3.54 -3.00
CA PRO A 192 -19.74 -2.10 -2.90
C PRO A 192 -19.16 -1.53 -4.19
N ASN A 193 -19.68 -0.42 -4.66
CA ASN A 193 -19.27 0.20 -5.92
C ASN A 193 -17.75 0.50 -5.97
N TRP A 194 -17.12 0.81 -4.83
CA TRP A 194 -15.69 1.04 -4.74
C TRP A 194 -14.86 -0.23 -5.04
N LEU A 195 -15.42 -1.42 -4.81
CA LEU A 195 -14.80 -2.71 -5.17
C LEU A 195 -14.89 -2.97 -6.68
N VAL A 196 -16.04 -2.63 -7.29
CA VAL A 196 -16.32 -2.90 -8.71
C VAL A 196 -15.58 -1.91 -9.63
N ARG A 197 -15.51 -0.63 -9.24
CA ARG A 197 -14.93 0.45 -10.08
C ARG A 197 -13.44 0.36 -10.31
N GLN A 198 -12.73 -0.44 -9.52
CA GLN A 198 -11.28 -0.51 -9.57
C GLN A 198 -10.73 -1.67 -10.42
N GLY A 199 -11.59 -2.28 -11.26
CA GLY A 199 -11.18 -3.49 -11.98
C GLY A 199 -10.72 -4.61 -11.04
N ALA A 200 -10.95 -4.42 -9.74
CA ALA A 200 -10.70 -5.43 -8.75
C ALA A 200 -11.67 -6.57 -9.03
N SER A 201 -11.15 -7.74 -9.31
CA SER A 201 -11.87 -8.98 -9.22
C SER A 201 -12.63 -8.99 -7.89
N SER A 202 -13.85 -9.51 -7.86
CA SER A 202 -14.59 -9.80 -6.63
C SER A 202 -13.84 -10.78 -5.70
N ASP A 203 -12.78 -11.37 -6.20
CA ASP A 203 -11.85 -12.22 -5.48
C ASP A 203 -10.83 -11.33 -4.73
N LEU A 204 -11.05 -11.17 -3.43
CA LEU A 204 -10.19 -10.44 -2.51
C LEU A 204 -9.09 -11.33 -1.91
N THR A 205 -9.05 -12.61 -2.29
CA THR A 205 -7.99 -13.52 -1.83
C THR A 205 -6.66 -13.11 -2.46
N LEU A 206 -5.61 -13.11 -1.67
CA LEU A 206 -4.25 -12.99 -2.22
C LEU A 206 -3.96 -14.25 -3.01
N PRO A 207 -3.40 -14.16 -4.21
CA PRO A 207 -2.94 -15.33 -4.94
C PRO A 207 -1.99 -16.15 -4.05
N GLN A 208 -2.06 -17.47 -4.16
CA GLN A 208 -1.12 -18.31 -3.44
C GLN A 208 0.28 -18.18 -4.05
N VAL A 209 1.28 -18.15 -3.19
CA VAL A 209 2.68 -18.20 -3.62
C VAL A 209 2.94 -19.51 -4.32
N SER A 210 3.34 -19.47 -5.58
CA SER A 210 3.73 -20.66 -6.34
C SER A 210 4.93 -21.36 -5.70
N GLN A 211 5.06 -22.66 -5.89
CA GLN A 211 6.22 -23.42 -5.41
C GLN A 211 7.41 -23.38 -6.41
N THR A 212 7.46 -22.39 -7.27
CA THR A 212 8.51 -22.27 -8.30
C THR A 212 9.83 -21.85 -7.66
N ILE A 213 10.76 -22.77 -7.58
CA ILE A 213 12.10 -22.58 -6.97
C ILE A 213 12.91 -21.50 -7.69
N SER A 214 12.78 -21.36 -9.01
CA SER A 214 13.60 -20.43 -9.80
C SER A 214 13.37 -18.94 -9.43
N ALA A 215 12.20 -18.59 -8.96
CA ALA A 215 11.86 -17.21 -8.60
C ALA A 215 12.64 -16.70 -7.39
N PHE A 216 12.85 -17.57 -6.41
CA PHE A 216 13.60 -17.25 -5.19
C PHE A 216 15.11 -17.34 -5.38
N SER A 217 15.59 -18.28 -6.21
CA SER A 217 17.02 -18.48 -6.43
C SER A 217 17.70 -17.30 -7.14
N SER A 218 16.96 -16.55 -7.93
CA SER A 218 17.44 -15.35 -8.65
C SER A 218 17.18 -14.03 -7.90
N SER A 219 16.43 -14.05 -6.79
CA SER A 219 16.08 -12.84 -6.05
C SER A 219 17.10 -12.49 -4.98
N ASN A 220 17.73 -11.33 -5.14
CA ASN A 220 18.60 -10.76 -4.10
C ASN A 220 17.78 -10.31 -2.89
N GLU A 221 16.54 -9.85 -3.11
CA GLU A 221 15.62 -9.43 -2.07
C GLU A 221 15.28 -10.61 -1.15
N ALA A 222 15.01 -11.79 -1.73
CA ALA A 222 14.74 -13.00 -0.96
C ALA A 222 15.95 -13.41 -0.11
N ALA A 223 17.16 -13.38 -0.67
CA ALA A 223 18.38 -13.69 0.06
C ALA A 223 18.62 -12.70 1.22
N THR A 224 18.47 -11.39 0.96
CA THR A 224 18.66 -10.34 1.98
C THR A 224 17.63 -10.46 3.10
N SER A 225 16.36 -10.66 2.77
CA SER A 225 15.28 -10.81 3.75
C SER A 225 15.46 -12.06 4.60
N THR A 226 15.90 -13.17 4.02
CA THR A 226 16.22 -14.41 4.75
C THR A 226 17.31 -14.19 5.81
N VAL A 227 18.36 -13.46 5.47
CA VAL A 227 19.42 -13.07 6.42
C VAL A 227 18.86 -12.18 7.52
N SER A 228 18.01 -11.23 7.17
CA SER A 228 17.42 -10.30 8.14
C SER A 228 16.54 -11.01 9.17
N TRP A 229 15.63 -11.90 8.74
CA TRP A 229 14.78 -12.67 9.66
C TRP A 229 15.59 -13.56 10.59
N ASP A 230 16.58 -14.27 10.07
CA ASP A 230 17.49 -15.09 10.87
C ASP A 230 18.25 -14.25 11.91
N CYS A 231 18.71 -13.08 11.50
CA CYS A 231 19.41 -12.13 12.38
C CYS A 231 18.53 -11.59 13.50
N ILE A 232 17.29 -11.24 13.19
CA ILE A 232 16.31 -10.77 14.18
C ILE A 232 16.00 -11.91 15.15
N ALA A 233 15.75 -13.12 14.66
CA ALA A 233 15.49 -14.30 15.47
C ALA A 233 16.64 -14.59 16.46
N GLN A 234 17.91 -14.52 16.02
CA GLN A 234 19.08 -14.68 16.90
C GLN A 234 19.18 -13.59 17.98
N THR A 235 18.57 -12.43 17.77
CA THR A 235 18.64 -11.27 18.67
C THR A 235 17.51 -11.27 19.70
N LEU A 236 16.34 -11.81 19.36
CA LEU A 236 15.14 -11.81 20.19
C LEU A 236 15.33 -12.39 21.60
N PRO A 237 16.00 -13.55 21.82
CA PRO A 237 16.20 -14.09 23.16
C PRO A 237 16.95 -13.14 24.07
N LYS A 238 17.91 -12.38 23.52
CA LYS A 238 18.70 -11.42 24.31
C LYS A 238 17.87 -10.16 24.65
N SER A 239 17.03 -9.73 23.72
CA SER A 239 16.11 -8.61 23.93
C SER A 239 15.06 -8.95 24.98
N ALA A 240 14.50 -10.16 24.93
CA ALA A 240 13.45 -10.62 25.82
C ALA A 240 13.86 -10.71 27.31
N VAL A 241 15.15 -10.90 27.61
CA VAL A 241 15.65 -10.92 29.00
C VAL A 241 15.41 -9.59 29.73
N HIS A 242 15.23 -8.51 28.99
CA HIS A 242 15.00 -7.16 29.53
C HIS A 242 13.52 -6.74 29.49
N THR A 243 12.62 -7.61 28.99
CA THR A 243 11.18 -7.35 28.92
C THR A 243 10.42 -8.47 29.64
N THR A 244 9.23 -8.17 30.15
CA THR A 244 8.39 -9.14 30.87
C THR A 244 7.70 -10.17 29.97
N ASP A 245 7.82 -10.05 28.63
CA ASP A 245 7.03 -10.79 27.65
C ASP A 245 7.86 -11.85 26.90
N PHE A 246 8.53 -12.72 27.66
CA PHE A 246 9.34 -13.82 27.12
C PHE A 246 8.54 -14.77 26.21
N TYR A 247 7.25 -14.97 26.48
CA TYR A 247 6.38 -15.87 25.69
C TYR A 247 6.16 -15.38 24.26
N GLU A 248 5.98 -14.10 24.06
CA GLU A 248 5.81 -13.51 22.72
C GLU A 248 7.11 -13.58 21.91
N ALA A 249 8.25 -13.38 22.57
CA ALA A 249 9.56 -13.45 21.91
C ALA A 249 9.85 -14.82 21.30
N GLU A 250 9.53 -15.92 21.99
CA GLU A 250 9.71 -17.29 21.47
C GLU A 250 8.79 -17.56 20.28
N THR A 251 7.55 -17.11 20.33
CA THR A 251 6.58 -17.24 19.23
C THR A 251 7.07 -16.50 17.99
N ILE A 252 7.57 -15.27 18.18
CA ILE A 252 8.10 -14.44 17.09
C ILE A 252 9.39 -15.03 16.52
N GLU A 253 10.31 -15.48 17.37
CA GLU A 253 11.55 -16.17 16.99
C GLU A 253 11.25 -17.36 16.08
N ASN A 254 10.36 -18.25 16.53
CA ASN A 254 9.98 -19.44 15.78
C ASN A 254 9.33 -19.08 14.43
N ALA A 255 8.47 -18.06 14.38
CA ALA A 255 7.85 -17.60 13.14
C ALA A 255 8.87 -17.05 12.15
N LEU A 256 9.88 -16.29 12.61
CA LEU A 256 10.93 -15.75 11.77
C LEU A 256 11.87 -16.86 11.25
N LEU A 257 12.24 -17.83 12.08
CA LEU A 257 13.05 -18.98 11.67
C LEU A 257 12.31 -19.87 10.66
N ASP A 258 11.03 -20.10 10.86
CA ASP A 258 10.18 -20.82 9.90
C ASP A 258 10.08 -20.07 8.56
N ARG A 259 9.91 -18.76 8.60
CA ARG A 259 9.88 -17.91 7.41
C ARG A 259 11.22 -17.96 6.65
N ALA A 260 12.34 -17.85 7.34
CA ALA A 260 13.67 -17.99 6.75
C ALA A 260 13.86 -19.38 6.12
N SER A 261 13.43 -20.43 6.81
CA SER A 261 13.50 -21.81 6.31
C SER A 261 12.64 -22.00 5.05
N ARG A 262 11.40 -21.51 5.05
CA ARG A 262 10.52 -21.56 3.87
C ARG A 262 11.09 -20.79 2.66
N SER A 263 11.81 -19.68 2.90
CA SER A 263 12.48 -18.95 1.83
C SER A 263 13.61 -19.78 1.21
N LEU A 264 14.41 -20.45 2.05
CA LEU A 264 15.48 -21.35 1.60
C LEU A 264 14.95 -22.58 0.86
N GLU A 265 13.88 -23.21 1.35
CA GLU A 265 13.22 -24.33 0.69
C GLU A 265 12.70 -23.95 -0.71
N ARG A 266 12.34 -22.69 -0.91
CA ARG A 266 11.97 -22.12 -2.21
C ARG A 266 13.16 -21.73 -3.08
N GLY A 267 14.38 -22.00 -2.63
CA GLY A 267 15.61 -21.81 -3.40
C GLY A 267 16.32 -20.50 -3.17
N SER A 268 15.90 -19.68 -2.19
CA SER A 268 16.66 -18.48 -1.83
C SER A 268 18.10 -18.83 -1.48
N LYS A 269 19.04 -17.97 -1.87
CA LYS A 269 20.45 -18.18 -1.55
C LYS A 269 20.68 -18.08 -0.05
N ASP A 270 21.27 -19.12 0.54
CA ASP A 270 21.68 -19.08 1.95
C ASP A 270 22.94 -18.23 2.13
N SER A 271 22.77 -17.10 2.79
CA SER A 271 23.82 -16.15 3.15
C SER A 271 23.76 -15.80 4.64
N ARG A 272 23.06 -16.62 5.44
CA ARG A 272 22.90 -16.41 6.88
C ARG A 272 24.25 -16.46 7.59
N GLN A 273 24.35 -15.71 8.68
CA GLN A 273 25.57 -15.58 9.47
C GLN A 273 25.43 -16.33 10.79
N LEU A 274 26.50 -17.00 11.22
CA LEU A 274 26.53 -17.70 12.52
C LEU A 274 26.39 -16.75 13.72
N ARG A 275 26.75 -15.49 13.54
CA ARG A 275 26.61 -14.45 14.55
C ARG A 275 26.10 -13.19 13.88
N CYS A 276 25.03 -12.66 14.42
CA CYS A 276 24.46 -11.43 14.00
C CYS A 276 24.49 -10.39 15.12
N SER A 277 24.66 -9.12 14.76
CA SER A 277 24.60 -7.99 15.67
C SER A 277 23.76 -6.90 15.02
N LEU A 278 22.58 -6.63 15.60
CA LEU A 278 21.78 -5.48 15.25
C LEU A 278 22.16 -4.29 16.14
N ALA A 279 22.15 -3.10 15.57
CA ALA A 279 22.50 -1.86 16.29
C ALA A 279 21.46 -1.55 17.39
N ASN A 280 20.19 -1.79 17.08
CA ASN A 280 19.06 -1.57 17.98
C ASN A 280 18.34 -2.90 18.23
N THR A 281 17.99 -3.15 19.48
CA THR A 281 17.43 -4.44 19.93
C THR A 281 16.16 -4.27 20.75
N SER A 282 15.55 -3.06 20.76
CA SER A 282 14.24 -2.90 21.39
C SER A 282 13.18 -3.69 20.60
N PRO A 283 12.10 -4.19 21.24
CA PRO A 283 11.03 -4.89 20.53
C PRO A 283 10.47 -4.10 19.34
N SER A 284 10.34 -2.79 19.49
CA SER A 284 9.91 -1.91 18.40
C SER A 284 10.89 -1.85 17.23
N ASP A 285 12.20 -1.77 17.52
CA ASP A 285 13.23 -1.75 16.47
C ASP A 285 13.29 -3.09 15.73
N LEU A 286 13.14 -4.21 16.46
CA LEU A 286 13.12 -5.56 15.87
C LEU A 286 11.88 -5.76 15.00
N ALA A 287 10.70 -5.32 15.47
CA ALA A 287 9.47 -5.34 14.68
C ALA A 287 9.58 -4.54 13.39
N GLN A 288 10.15 -3.34 13.47
CA GLN A 288 10.42 -2.51 12.30
C GLN A 288 11.43 -3.16 11.34
N ALA A 289 12.48 -3.79 11.87
CA ALA A 289 13.47 -4.48 11.06
C ALA A 289 12.84 -5.67 10.32
N SER A 290 11.95 -6.43 10.98
CA SER A 290 11.22 -7.53 10.37
C SER A 290 10.29 -7.05 9.25
N LEU A 291 9.48 -6.05 9.50
CA LEU A 291 8.62 -5.44 8.46
C LEU A 291 9.43 -4.88 7.28
N ARG A 292 10.61 -4.30 7.52
CA ARG A 292 11.50 -3.88 6.44
C ARG A 292 11.98 -5.04 5.59
N ALA A 293 12.34 -6.16 6.23
CA ALA A 293 12.73 -7.36 5.51
C ALA A 293 11.60 -7.89 4.63
N ASP A 294 10.36 -7.87 5.13
CA ASP A 294 9.19 -8.30 4.38
C ASP A 294 8.90 -7.40 3.18
N VAL A 295 8.90 -6.07 3.41
CA VAL A 295 8.65 -5.07 2.36
C VAL A 295 9.76 -5.05 1.32
N ASN A 296 11.00 -5.43 1.68
CA ASN A 296 12.08 -5.57 0.70
C ASN A 296 11.73 -6.57 -0.40
N LEU A 297 11.03 -7.65 -0.09
CA LEU A 297 10.58 -8.63 -1.08
C LEU A 297 9.62 -8.06 -2.13
N LEU A 298 8.90 -7.00 -1.80
CA LEU A 298 7.97 -6.34 -2.71
C LEU A 298 8.66 -5.55 -3.83
N GLN A 299 9.98 -5.41 -3.75
CA GLN A 299 10.80 -4.83 -4.80
C GLN A 299 11.26 -5.85 -5.86
N SER A 300 11.02 -7.14 -5.63
CA SER A 300 11.37 -8.20 -6.59
C SER A 300 10.58 -8.08 -7.89
N ASP A 301 11.19 -8.47 -9.00
CA ASP A 301 10.51 -8.63 -10.29
C ASP A 301 9.62 -9.88 -10.35
N SER A 302 9.69 -10.75 -9.34
CA SER A 302 8.88 -11.96 -9.24
C SER A 302 7.63 -11.73 -8.42
N GLN A 303 6.47 -12.06 -9.00
CA GLN A 303 5.18 -12.03 -8.30
C GLN A 303 5.18 -12.96 -7.08
N ASP A 304 5.77 -14.15 -7.17
CA ASP A 304 5.81 -15.11 -6.07
C ASP A 304 6.61 -14.59 -4.88
N VAL A 305 7.74 -13.90 -5.15
CA VAL A 305 8.56 -13.28 -4.10
C VAL A 305 7.79 -12.12 -3.46
N ARG A 306 7.13 -11.27 -4.25
CA ARG A 306 6.29 -10.19 -3.73
C ARG A 306 5.14 -10.70 -2.86
N LEU A 307 4.43 -11.74 -3.31
CA LEU A 307 3.34 -12.35 -2.54
C LEU A 307 3.82 -12.95 -1.22
N PHE A 308 5.01 -13.58 -1.23
CA PHE A 308 5.63 -14.07 0.00
C PHE A 308 5.92 -12.93 0.97
N GLY A 309 6.42 -11.79 0.48
CA GLY A 309 6.63 -10.58 1.27
C GLY A 309 5.33 -9.99 1.83
N VAL A 310 4.25 -9.98 1.04
CA VAL A 310 2.92 -9.55 1.52
C VAL A 310 2.42 -10.43 2.66
N GLN A 311 2.51 -11.76 2.51
CA GLN A 311 2.08 -12.69 3.56
C GLN A 311 2.93 -12.52 4.83
N ALA A 312 4.26 -12.43 4.68
CA ALA A 312 5.17 -12.20 5.77
C ALA A 312 4.85 -10.90 6.55
N ALA A 313 4.61 -9.80 5.83
CA ALA A 313 4.30 -8.51 6.45
C ALA A 313 2.94 -8.51 7.17
N LEU A 314 1.92 -9.18 6.62
CA LEU A 314 0.62 -9.33 7.28
C LEU A 314 0.73 -10.18 8.55
N ASP A 315 1.55 -11.25 8.52
CA ASP A 315 1.83 -12.08 9.68
C ASP A 315 2.58 -11.27 10.76
N ASP A 316 3.57 -10.46 10.38
CA ASP A 316 4.31 -9.60 11.30
C ASP A 316 3.42 -8.57 11.98
N LEU A 317 2.52 -7.92 11.25
CA LEU A 317 1.59 -6.94 11.83
C LEU A 317 0.68 -7.57 12.91
N ARG A 318 0.44 -8.89 12.84
CA ARG A 318 -0.28 -9.65 13.89
C ARG A 318 0.63 -10.09 15.02
N LEU A 319 1.77 -10.68 14.69
CA LEU A 319 2.75 -11.17 15.66
C LEU A 319 3.28 -10.06 16.57
N TRP A 320 3.51 -8.89 16.02
CA TRP A 320 4.04 -7.73 16.74
C TRP A 320 2.96 -6.78 17.25
N ALA A 321 1.67 -7.12 17.13
CA ALA A 321 0.56 -6.25 17.53
C ALA A 321 0.56 -5.86 19.00
N GLY A 322 1.15 -6.72 19.88
CA GLY A 322 1.37 -6.42 21.31
C GLY A 322 2.59 -5.55 21.59
N ALA A 323 3.49 -5.35 20.61
CA ALA A 323 4.65 -4.49 20.79
C ALA A 323 4.22 -3.00 20.77
N PRO A 324 4.61 -2.18 21.76
CA PRO A 324 3.98 -0.89 22.03
C PRO A 324 4.13 0.15 20.93
N THR A 325 4.74 -0.12 19.78
CA THR A 325 5.00 0.93 18.78
C THR A 325 5.25 0.45 17.34
N VAL A 326 4.59 -0.57 16.84
CA VAL A 326 4.54 -0.77 15.38
C VAL A 326 3.57 0.26 14.79
N THR A 327 3.96 1.52 14.79
CA THR A 327 3.18 2.59 14.18
C THR A 327 3.51 2.73 12.71
N PHE A 328 2.54 3.17 11.94
CA PHE A 328 2.65 3.39 10.49
C PHE A 328 3.88 4.18 10.01
N PRO A 329 4.41 5.21 10.72
CA PRO A 329 5.65 5.86 10.30
C PRO A 329 6.81 4.89 10.06
N ALA A 330 6.84 3.75 10.76
CA ALA A 330 7.85 2.73 10.55
C ALA A 330 7.79 2.08 9.16
N VAL A 331 6.62 1.99 8.54
CA VAL A 331 6.45 1.43 7.20
C VAL A 331 6.73 2.47 6.11
N VAL A 332 6.49 3.75 6.37
CA VAL A 332 6.76 4.86 5.42
C VAL A 332 8.22 5.26 5.41
N THR A 333 8.90 5.24 6.55
CA THR A 333 10.34 5.58 6.66
C THR A 333 11.29 4.49 6.12
N LEU A 334 10.76 3.57 5.32
CA LEU A 334 11.57 2.59 4.56
C LEU A 334 12.33 3.21 3.37
N GLN A 335 12.68 4.49 3.46
CA GLN A 335 13.57 5.17 2.52
C GLN A 335 15.04 4.85 2.81
#